data_2e74d55d59424ee4534882d82c71878f
#
_entry.id   2e74d55d59424ee4534882d82c71878f
#
_cell.length_a   1.000
_cell.length_b   1.000
_cell.length_c   1.000
_cell.angle_alpha   90.00
_cell.angle_beta   90.00
_cell.angle_gamma   90.00
#
_symmetry.space_group_name_H-M   'P 1'
#
loop_
_entity.id
_entity.type
_entity.pdbx_description
1 polymer ?
#
loop_
_entity_poly.entity_id
_entity_poly.type
_entity_poly.pdbx_seq_one_letter_code
_entity_poly.pdbx_strand_id
1 'polypeptide(L)'
;MKLSIKHYQQLFKPSTLIIIFFLTPSINAQQNQQLTRYSPGKQKSVPVQKIIIDADYTLDETLRDSNIPSSVKNTLDLVTVNYYGFDGRLHQGQIICNKEIANDIVEIFKVIEETKFPVEKVVPIVEYDWSDEKSMNDNNTSSFNYRFISGSRILSMHANGLAIDINPKQNPYVKNGTSIPVGSEYKLKNMGTIEPESKIVKVFKERGWIWGGDWKSLKDYQHFQKKIE
;
A
#
# COMPACT_ATOMS: atom_id res chain seq x y z
N MET A 1 25.50 -50.32 17.60
CA MET A 1 24.88 -50.36 18.93
C MET A 1 23.40 -50.09 18.75
N LYS A 2 22.55 -51.13 18.94
CA LYS A 2 21.09 -51.14 18.73
C LYS A 2 20.37 -50.67 20.00
N LEU A 3 19.34 -49.82 19.87
CA LEU A 3 18.29 -49.59 20.87
C LEU A 3 17.09 -49.05 20.10
N SER A 4 16.12 -49.77 19.88
CA SER A 4 14.97 -50.36 20.60
C SER A 4 13.76 -49.38 20.63
N ILE A 5 12.80 -49.75 19.80
CA ILE A 5 11.46 -49.14 19.68
C ILE A 5 10.58 -49.71 20.82
N LYS A 6 9.94 -48.86 21.61
CA LYS A 6 8.88 -49.30 22.56
C LYS A 6 7.52 -48.86 22.04
N HIS A 7 6.70 -49.89 21.79
CA HIS A 7 5.26 -49.84 21.54
C HIS A 7 4.50 -49.36 22.78
N TYR A 8 3.54 -48.45 22.60
CA TYR A 8 2.44 -48.24 23.55
C TYR A 8 1.13 -48.61 22.85
N GLN A 9 0.59 -49.78 23.24
CA GLN A 9 -0.79 -50.13 22.97
C GLN A 9 -1.66 -49.56 24.10
N GLN A 10 -2.68 -48.77 23.77
CA GLN A 10 -3.76 -48.44 24.69
C GLN A 10 -5.07 -49.15 24.29
N LEU A 11 -5.58 -49.85 25.25
CA LEU A 11 -6.77 -50.73 25.26
C LEU A 11 -8.06 -49.94 25.06
N PHE A 12 -8.87 -50.35 24.10
CA PHE A 12 -10.27 -49.94 23.96
C PHE A 12 -11.14 -50.72 24.98
N LYS A 13 -11.91 -50.00 25.79
CA LYS A 13 -13.03 -50.54 26.57
C LYS A 13 -14.35 -50.31 25.81
N PRO A 14 -15.27 -51.27 25.75
CA PRO A 14 -16.54 -51.10 25.09
C PRO A 14 -17.52 -50.29 25.97
N SER A 15 -18.12 -49.24 25.43
CA SER A 15 -19.16 -48.44 26.08
C SER A 15 -20.52 -49.09 25.85
N THR A 16 -21.22 -49.34 26.93
CA THR A 16 -22.56 -49.91 27.06
C THR A 16 -23.59 -49.01 26.38
N LEU A 17 -24.37 -49.60 25.45
CA LEU A 17 -25.50 -48.97 24.77
C LEU A 17 -26.70 -48.93 25.71
N ILE A 18 -27.09 -47.76 26.22
CA ILE A 18 -28.33 -47.53 26.96
C ILE A 18 -29.42 -47.12 25.97
N ILE A 19 -30.38 -48.00 25.72
CA ILE A 19 -31.59 -47.71 24.94
C ILE A 19 -32.59 -47.02 25.88
N ILE A 20 -32.86 -45.75 25.67
CA ILE A 20 -33.90 -44.98 26.37
C ILE A 20 -35.13 -44.95 25.47
N PHE A 21 -36.21 -45.65 25.90
CA PHE A 21 -37.54 -45.55 25.28
C PHE A 21 -38.15 -44.18 25.67
N PHE A 22 -38.36 -43.31 24.69
CA PHE A 22 -39.20 -42.15 24.86
C PHE A 22 -40.65 -42.46 24.50
N LEU A 23 -41.50 -42.43 25.52
CA LEU A 23 -42.93 -42.39 25.39
C LEU A 23 -43.36 -41.04 24.79
N THR A 24 -44.01 -41.08 23.63
CA THR A 24 -44.58 -39.88 22.99
C THR A 24 -45.94 -39.57 23.58
N PRO A 25 -46.19 -38.38 24.13
CA PRO A 25 -47.55 -37.95 24.40
C PRO A 25 -48.19 -37.41 23.10
N SER A 26 -49.35 -37.94 22.74
CA SER A 26 -50.20 -37.41 21.69
C SER A 26 -50.71 -36.03 22.09
N ILE A 27 -50.29 -34.99 21.40
CA ILE A 27 -50.81 -33.64 21.55
C ILE A 27 -51.71 -33.34 20.35
N ASN A 28 -52.96 -32.98 20.67
CA ASN A 28 -54.05 -32.60 19.78
C ASN A 28 -53.62 -31.47 18.81
N ALA A 29 -53.88 -31.69 17.55
CA ALA A 29 -53.81 -30.72 16.50
C ALA A 29 -54.95 -29.68 16.63
N GLN A 30 -54.65 -28.48 17.08
CA GLN A 30 -55.35 -27.23 16.76
C GLN A 30 -54.60 -26.03 17.36
N GLN A 31 -53.53 -25.62 16.66
CA GLN A 31 -53.04 -24.25 16.78
C GLN A 31 -52.69 -23.73 15.40
N ASN A 32 -53.48 -22.72 15.00
CA ASN A 32 -53.27 -21.89 13.80
C ASN A 32 -51.83 -21.42 13.72
N GLN A 33 -51.04 -21.97 12.81
CA GLN A 33 -49.75 -21.39 12.44
C GLN A 33 -50.00 -20.19 11.50
N GLN A 34 -49.94 -19.02 12.06
CA GLN A 34 -49.69 -17.80 11.30
C GLN A 34 -48.26 -17.89 10.77
N LEU A 35 -48.12 -18.40 9.55
CA LEU A 35 -46.87 -18.31 8.80
C LEU A 35 -46.60 -16.84 8.48
N THR A 36 -45.79 -16.18 9.32
CA THR A 36 -45.19 -14.92 8.97
C THR A 36 -44.29 -15.15 7.74
N ARG A 37 -44.77 -14.73 6.59
CA ARG A 37 -43.97 -14.72 5.36
C ARG A 37 -42.74 -13.82 5.62
N TYR A 38 -41.60 -14.46 5.80
CA TYR A 38 -40.30 -13.79 5.77
C TYR A 38 -40.12 -13.25 4.34
N SER A 39 -40.35 -11.95 4.15
CA SER A 39 -39.94 -11.26 2.95
C SER A 39 -38.43 -11.01 3.08
N PRO A 40 -37.59 -11.62 2.23
CA PRO A 40 -36.18 -11.27 2.22
C PRO A 40 -36.07 -9.78 1.88
N GLY A 41 -35.66 -9.00 2.87
CA GLY A 41 -35.38 -7.57 2.67
C GLY A 41 -34.47 -7.41 1.46
N LYS A 42 -34.81 -6.49 0.56
CA LYS A 42 -33.97 -6.12 -0.58
C LYS A 42 -32.57 -5.82 -0.02
N GLN A 43 -31.63 -6.74 -0.23
CA GLN A 43 -30.21 -6.45 -0.01
C GLN A 43 -29.90 -5.25 -0.89
N LYS A 44 -29.66 -4.09 -0.27
CA LYS A 44 -29.12 -2.93 -0.98
C LYS A 44 -27.78 -3.37 -1.58
N SER A 45 -27.74 -3.52 -2.89
CA SER A 45 -26.48 -3.72 -3.60
C SER A 45 -25.56 -2.56 -3.23
N VAL A 46 -24.47 -2.85 -2.55
CA VAL A 46 -23.41 -1.85 -2.35
C VAL A 46 -22.93 -1.44 -3.75
N PRO A 47 -22.99 -0.16 -4.11
CA PRO A 47 -22.52 0.27 -5.43
C PRO A 47 -21.07 -0.19 -5.59
N VAL A 48 -20.76 -0.93 -6.65
CA VAL A 48 -19.38 -1.23 -7.01
C VAL A 48 -18.72 0.11 -7.33
N GLN A 49 -17.82 0.55 -6.47
CA GLN A 49 -17.10 1.80 -6.69
C GLN A 49 -16.23 1.61 -7.94
N LYS A 50 -16.45 2.44 -8.97
CA LYS A 50 -15.67 2.41 -10.20
C LYS A 50 -14.27 2.95 -9.89
N ILE A 51 -13.25 2.13 -10.14
CA ILE A 51 -11.84 2.52 -10.02
C ILE A 51 -11.45 3.35 -11.23
N ILE A 52 -10.75 4.46 -11.00
CA ILE A 52 -10.13 5.29 -12.03
C ILE A 52 -8.72 4.77 -12.25
N ILE A 53 -8.40 4.41 -13.48
CA ILE A 53 -7.08 3.90 -13.85
C ILE A 53 -6.23 5.09 -14.31
N ASP A 54 -5.19 5.43 -13.54
CA ASP A 54 -4.29 6.54 -13.84
C ASP A 54 -3.06 6.07 -14.64
N ALA A 55 -2.67 4.81 -14.49
CA ALA A 55 -1.57 4.19 -15.24
C ALA A 55 -1.86 2.71 -15.48
N ASP A 56 -1.54 2.23 -16.69
CA ASP A 56 -1.68 0.83 -17.12
C ASP A 56 -0.58 0.48 -18.14
N TYR A 57 0.67 0.44 -17.65
CA TYR A 57 1.88 0.18 -18.42
C TYR A 57 2.43 -1.20 -18.11
N THR A 58 3.21 -1.75 -19.04
CA THR A 58 4.20 -2.81 -18.75
C THR A 58 5.49 -2.18 -18.21
N LEU A 59 6.32 -2.96 -17.51
CA LEU A 59 7.61 -2.48 -17.03
C LEU A 59 8.49 -1.95 -18.16
N ASP A 60 8.51 -2.62 -19.31
CA ASP A 60 9.30 -2.21 -20.49
C ASP A 60 8.85 -0.86 -21.04
N GLU A 61 7.55 -0.60 -21.10
CA GLU A 61 7.00 0.70 -21.50
C GLU A 61 7.40 1.81 -20.53
N THR A 62 7.44 1.53 -19.22
CA THR A 62 7.83 2.52 -18.20
C THR A 62 9.32 2.84 -18.24
N LEU A 63 10.16 1.98 -18.84
CA LEU A 63 11.61 2.14 -18.93
C LEU A 63 12.08 2.55 -20.32
N ARG A 64 11.13 2.86 -21.23
CA ARG A 64 11.46 3.32 -22.59
C ARG A 64 12.24 4.63 -22.57
N ASP A 65 13.01 4.86 -23.61
CA ASP A 65 13.78 6.11 -23.85
C ASP A 65 14.71 6.52 -22.68
N SER A 66 15.10 5.53 -21.86
CA SER A 66 15.93 5.75 -20.70
C SER A 66 17.38 5.29 -20.92
N ASN A 67 18.34 6.10 -20.46
CA ASN A 67 19.76 5.73 -20.41
C ASN A 67 20.15 4.99 -19.11
N ILE A 68 19.25 4.14 -18.61
CA ILE A 68 19.44 3.40 -17.37
C ILE A 68 20.35 2.20 -17.64
N PRO A 69 21.42 1.97 -16.84
CA PRO A 69 22.24 0.78 -16.94
C PRO A 69 21.44 -0.51 -16.76
N SER A 70 21.75 -1.56 -17.53
CA SER A 70 21.07 -2.85 -17.44
C SER A 70 21.14 -3.45 -16.02
N SER A 71 22.24 -3.22 -15.29
CA SER A 71 22.37 -3.64 -13.88
C SER A 71 21.30 -3.04 -12.98
N VAL A 72 20.88 -1.80 -13.24
CA VAL A 72 19.77 -1.15 -12.51
C VAL A 72 18.42 -1.64 -13.02
N LYS A 73 18.21 -1.65 -14.36
CA LYS A 73 16.94 -2.14 -14.93
C LYS A 73 16.55 -3.52 -14.41
N ASN A 74 17.51 -4.42 -14.28
CA ASN A 74 17.29 -5.80 -13.81
C ASN A 74 16.86 -5.89 -12.33
N THR A 75 17.04 -4.84 -11.53
CA THR A 75 16.58 -4.79 -10.13
C THR A 75 15.20 -4.19 -9.97
N LEU A 76 14.61 -3.64 -11.03
CA LEU A 76 13.33 -2.94 -10.96
C LEU A 76 12.14 -3.86 -11.16
N ASP A 77 11.02 -3.48 -10.54
CA ASP A 77 9.69 -4.05 -10.71
C ASP A 77 8.65 -2.94 -10.86
N LEU A 78 7.48 -3.28 -11.38
CA LEU A 78 6.33 -2.37 -11.54
C LEU A 78 5.18 -2.85 -10.66
N VAL A 79 4.85 -2.05 -9.66
CA VAL A 79 3.81 -2.35 -8.68
C VAL A 79 2.56 -1.54 -8.96
N THR A 80 1.41 -2.21 -9.09
CA THR A 80 0.10 -1.56 -9.16
C THR A 80 -0.44 -1.31 -7.75
N VAL A 81 -0.92 -0.10 -7.49
CA VAL A 81 -1.40 0.34 -6.18
C VAL A 81 -2.74 1.06 -6.29
N ASN A 82 -3.58 0.90 -5.25
CA ASN A 82 -4.83 1.64 -5.12
C ASN A 82 -4.69 2.76 -4.08
N TYR A 83 -5.41 3.85 -4.28
CA TYR A 83 -5.44 4.98 -3.37
C TYR A 83 -6.69 5.83 -3.57
N TYR A 84 -7.08 6.62 -2.57
CA TYR A 84 -8.09 7.64 -2.75
C TYR A 84 -7.45 8.94 -3.24
N GLY A 85 -8.01 9.49 -4.32
CA GLY A 85 -7.62 10.82 -4.83
C GLY A 85 -8.11 11.96 -3.93
N PHE A 86 -7.64 13.18 -4.19
CA PHE A 86 -8.19 14.38 -3.54
C PHE A 86 -9.65 14.64 -3.93
N ASP A 87 -10.13 14.03 -4.99
CA ASP A 87 -11.53 14.02 -5.41
C ASP A 87 -12.40 13.02 -4.63
N GLY A 88 -11.80 12.28 -3.69
CA GLY A 88 -12.46 11.28 -2.85
C GLY A 88 -12.83 9.99 -3.56
N ARG A 89 -12.40 9.78 -4.80
CA ARG A 89 -12.64 8.54 -5.56
C ARG A 89 -11.47 7.58 -5.44
N LEU A 90 -11.75 6.30 -5.68
CA LEU A 90 -10.73 5.26 -5.72
C LEU A 90 -10.02 5.27 -7.07
N HIS A 91 -8.70 5.38 -7.03
CA HIS A 91 -7.78 5.38 -8.15
C HIS A 91 -6.89 4.15 -8.11
N GLN A 92 -6.33 3.81 -9.27
CA GLN A 92 -5.29 2.80 -9.41
C GLN A 92 -4.15 3.40 -10.24
N GLY A 93 -2.94 3.37 -9.69
CA GLY A 93 -1.74 3.84 -10.34
C GLY A 93 -0.62 2.82 -10.28
N GLN A 94 0.57 3.19 -10.76
CA GLN A 94 1.72 2.30 -10.87
C GLN A 94 3.00 2.95 -10.38
N ILE A 95 3.82 2.19 -9.65
CA ILE A 95 5.10 2.60 -9.09
C ILE A 95 6.20 1.68 -9.61
N ILE A 96 7.23 2.26 -10.22
CA ILE A 96 8.47 1.55 -10.51
C ILE A 96 9.32 1.59 -9.23
N CYS A 97 9.75 0.45 -8.72
CA CYS A 97 10.61 0.38 -7.54
C CYS A 97 11.60 -0.78 -7.64
N ASN A 98 12.53 -0.84 -6.71
CA ASN A 98 13.40 -2.00 -6.56
C ASN A 98 12.58 -3.22 -6.10
N LYS A 99 12.87 -4.41 -6.65
CA LYS A 99 12.21 -5.67 -6.29
C LYS A 99 12.24 -5.97 -4.80
N GLU A 100 13.34 -5.60 -4.12
CA GLU A 100 13.52 -5.80 -2.69
C GLU A 100 12.51 -5.04 -1.81
N ILE A 101 11.94 -3.95 -2.33
CA ILE A 101 10.96 -3.13 -1.61
C ILE A 101 9.55 -3.20 -2.19
N ALA A 102 9.32 -3.96 -3.27
CA ALA A 102 8.03 -4.05 -3.93
C ALA A 102 6.90 -4.46 -2.98
N ASN A 103 7.14 -5.45 -2.12
CA ASN A 103 6.16 -5.88 -1.11
C ASN A 103 5.89 -4.80 -0.05
N ASP A 104 6.90 -4.03 0.34
CA ASP A 104 6.70 -2.89 1.26
C ASP A 104 5.76 -1.87 0.65
N ILE A 105 5.96 -1.52 -0.64
CA ILE A 105 5.11 -0.57 -1.36
C ILE A 105 3.66 -1.04 -1.38
N VAL A 106 3.40 -2.32 -1.68
CA VAL A 106 2.04 -2.89 -1.64
C VAL A 106 1.41 -2.72 -0.26
N GLU A 107 2.11 -3.10 0.80
CA GLU A 107 1.60 -3.05 2.17
C GLU A 107 1.41 -1.61 2.68
N ILE A 108 2.28 -0.68 2.29
CA ILE A 108 2.16 0.75 2.59
C ILE A 108 0.92 1.34 1.91
N PHE A 109 0.72 1.04 0.63
CA PHE A 109 -0.45 1.55 -0.10
C PHE A 109 -1.78 0.94 0.38
N LYS A 110 -1.79 -0.27 0.93
CA LYS A 110 -2.97 -0.79 1.66
C LYS A 110 -3.33 0.11 2.85
N VAL A 111 -2.34 0.55 3.64
CA VAL A 111 -2.59 1.47 4.76
C VAL A 111 -3.03 2.85 4.26
N ILE A 112 -2.46 3.35 3.16
CA ILE A 112 -2.88 4.60 2.50
C ILE A 112 -4.35 4.51 2.07
N GLU A 113 -4.74 3.41 1.41
CA GLU A 113 -6.12 3.15 0.99
C GLU A 113 -7.08 3.03 2.18
N GLU A 114 -6.75 2.19 3.17
CA GLU A 114 -7.57 1.96 4.37
C GLU A 114 -7.80 3.22 5.21
N THR A 115 -6.77 4.07 5.31
CA THR A 115 -6.87 5.34 6.03
C THR A 115 -7.52 6.44 5.21
N LYS A 116 -7.76 6.19 3.92
CA LYS A 116 -8.20 7.19 2.94
C LYS A 116 -7.30 8.42 2.93
N PHE A 117 -5.99 8.23 3.17
CA PHE A 117 -5.03 9.30 3.02
C PHE A 117 -4.98 9.68 1.53
N PRO A 118 -5.33 10.92 1.17
CA PRO A 118 -5.46 11.28 -0.23
C PRO A 118 -4.10 11.42 -0.89
N VAL A 119 -3.97 10.79 -2.06
CA VAL A 119 -2.82 10.89 -2.96
C VAL A 119 -3.30 11.50 -4.27
N GLU A 120 -2.61 12.51 -4.79
CA GLU A 120 -3.08 13.21 -6.00
C GLU A 120 -2.98 12.34 -7.24
N LYS A 121 -1.81 11.71 -7.43
CA LYS A 121 -1.50 10.94 -8.63
C LYS A 121 -0.38 9.94 -8.36
N VAL A 122 -0.42 8.80 -9.04
CA VAL A 122 0.61 7.76 -8.98
C VAL A 122 0.85 7.23 -10.40
N VAL A 123 1.74 7.89 -11.13
CA VAL A 123 2.11 7.47 -12.50
C VAL A 123 3.63 7.38 -12.65
N PRO A 124 4.14 6.49 -13.52
CA PRO A 124 5.57 6.35 -13.78
C PRO A 124 6.20 7.63 -14.33
N ILE A 125 7.48 7.85 -13.99
CA ILE A 125 8.23 9.08 -14.35
C ILE A 125 8.36 9.29 -15.87
N VAL A 126 8.21 8.24 -16.67
CA VAL A 126 8.22 8.32 -18.15
C VAL A 126 7.14 9.26 -18.69
N GLU A 127 6.01 9.43 -17.98
CA GLU A 127 4.94 10.37 -18.33
C GLU A 127 5.38 11.84 -18.26
N TYR A 128 6.49 12.09 -17.59
CA TYR A 128 7.09 13.43 -17.42
C TYR A 128 8.39 13.59 -18.20
N ASP A 129 8.67 12.75 -19.20
CA ASP A 129 9.94 12.75 -19.95
C ASP A 129 11.16 12.64 -19.01
N TRP A 130 11.06 11.85 -17.96
CA TRP A 130 12.07 11.68 -16.91
C TRP A 130 12.38 12.94 -16.10
N SER A 131 11.56 13.99 -16.20
CA SER A 131 11.72 15.23 -15.47
C SER A 131 11.13 15.14 -14.06
N ASP A 132 12.01 15.16 -13.06
CA ASP A 132 11.65 15.23 -11.64
C ASP A 132 10.82 16.48 -11.32
N GLU A 133 11.22 17.64 -11.90
CA GLU A 133 10.53 18.91 -11.71
C GLU A 133 9.09 18.88 -12.25
N LYS A 134 8.88 18.34 -13.47
CA LYS A 134 7.53 18.22 -14.03
C LYS A 134 6.65 17.30 -13.16
N SER A 135 7.19 16.16 -12.73
CA SER A 135 6.52 15.19 -11.88
C SER A 135 6.10 15.81 -10.54
N MET A 136 7.02 16.47 -9.83
CA MET A 136 6.71 17.15 -8.57
C MET A 136 5.72 18.31 -8.76
N ASN A 137 5.84 19.10 -9.83
CA ASN A 137 4.91 20.19 -10.13
C ASN A 137 3.50 19.71 -10.49
N ASP A 138 3.35 18.47 -10.92
CA ASP A 138 2.05 17.82 -11.13
C ASP A 138 1.55 17.05 -9.89
N ASN A 139 2.24 17.21 -8.76
CA ASN A 139 1.94 16.56 -7.48
C ASN A 139 1.97 15.02 -7.57
N ASN A 140 2.76 14.47 -8.50
CA ASN A 140 2.85 13.04 -8.72
C ASN A 140 3.63 12.36 -7.59
N THR A 141 3.07 11.29 -7.06
CA THR A 141 3.77 10.36 -6.16
C THR A 141 4.58 9.39 -6.99
N SER A 142 5.89 9.36 -6.79
CA SER A 142 6.80 8.55 -7.62
C SER A 142 7.96 7.97 -6.80
N SER A 143 8.54 6.86 -7.30
CA SER A 143 9.65 6.19 -6.65
C SER A 143 10.91 6.22 -7.51
N PHE A 144 10.93 5.52 -8.63
CA PHE A 144 12.12 5.41 -9.47
C PHE A 144 12.32 6.62 -10.38
N ASN A 145 13.53 7.21 -10.33
CA ASN A 145 14.03 8.18 -11.29
C ASN A 145 15.56 8.13 -11.34
N TYR A 146 16.15 7.71 -12.48
CA TYR A 146 17.58 7.53 -12.62
C TYR A 146 18.31 8.87 -12.75
N ARG A 147 18.67 9.46 -11.62
CA ARG A 147 19.31 10.77 -11.54
C ARG A 147 20.30 10.89 -10.38
N PHE A 148 21.18 11.86 -10.47
CA PHE A 148 22.01 12.28 -9.35
C PHE A 148 21.24 13.19 -8.38
N ILE A 149 21.71 13.26 -7.14
CA ILE A 149 21.28 14.30 -6.20
C ILE A 149 21.71 15.65 -6.77
N SER A 150 20.80 16.62 -6.79
CA SER A 150 21.03 17.96 -7.34
C SER A 150 22.31 18.60 -6.77
N GLY A 151 23.20 19.08 -7.65
CA GLY A 151 24.47 19.67 -7.27
C GLY A 151 25.55 18.69 -6.79
N SER A 152 25.37 17.38 -7.01
CA SER A 152 26.33 16.35 -6.59
C SER A 152 26.61 15.32 -7.68
N ARG A 153 27.62 14.44 -7.44
CA ARG A 153 27.91 13.25 -8.26
C ARG A 153 27.44 11.95 -7.59
N ILE A 154 26.59 12.07 -6.57
CA ILE A 154 26.04 10.93 -5.84
C ILE A 154 24.68 10.57 -6.46
N LEU A 155 24.48 9.31 -6.83
CA LEU A 155 23.18 8.82 -7.28
C LEU A 155 22.15 8.96 -6.16
N SER A 156 20.97 9.44 -6.53
CA SER A 156 19.83 9.48 -5.61
C SER A 156 19.38 8.06 -5.22
N MET A 157 18.76 7.90 -4.07
CA MET A 157 18.07 6.66 -3.72
C MET A 157 16.95 6.31 -4.71
N HIS A 158 16.34 7.32 -5.31
CA HIS A 158 15.39 7.15 -6.43
C HIS A 158 16.03 6.47 -7.65
N ALA A 159 17.32 6.70 -7.91
CA ALA A 159 18.02 6.10 -9.03
C ALA A 159 18.16 4.57 -8.93
N ASN A 160 17.98 4.02 -7.74
CA ASN A 160 17.97 2.59 -7.48
C ASN A 160 16.56 2.06 -7.16
N GLY A 161 15.52 2.89 -7.27
CA GLY A 161 14.16 2.54 -6.90
C GLY A 161 13.97 2.26 -5.40
N LEU A 162 14.80 2.85 -4.53
CA LEU A 162 14.83 2.62 -3.08
C LEU A 162 14.29 3.82 -2.28
N ALA A 163 13.60 4.73 -2.93
CA ALA A 163 12.93 5.86 -2.32
C ALA A 163 11.55 6.08 -2.96
N ILE A 164 10.68 6.79 -2.26
CA ILE A 164 9.38 7.24 -2.75
C ILE A 164 9.09 8.63 -2.23
N ASP A 165 8.56 9.49 -3.09
CA ASP A 165 8.04 10.81 -2.77
C ASP A 165 6.52 10.81 -2.88
N ILE A 166 5.82 11.33 -1.85
CA ILE A 166 4.35 11.32 -1.78
C ILE A 166 3.82 12.75 -1.69
N ASN A 167 2.92 13.12 -2.60
CA ASN A 167 2.26 14.43 -2.64
C ASN A 167 3.25 15.59 -2.49
N PRO A 168 4.16 15.83 -3.45
CA PRO A 168 5.23 16.82 -3.33
C PRO A 168 4.76 18.24 -2.96
N LYS A 169 3.59 18.67 -3.43
CA LYS A 169 3.07 20.01 -3.13
C LYS A 169 2.64 20.19 -1.67
N GLN A 170 2.08 19.15 -1.04
CA GLN A 170 1.70 19.16 0.38
C GLN A 170 2.89 18.85 1.29
N ASN A 171 3.88 18.15 0.76
CA ASN A 171 5.03 17.63 1.49
C ASN A 171 6.36 18.06 0.85
N PRO A 172 6.62 19.36 0.69
CA PRO A 172 7.77 19.83 -0.07
C PRO A 172 9.12 19.47 0.58
N TYR A 173 10.15 19.41 -0.25
CA TYR A 173 11.50 19.60 0.21
C TYR A 173 11.70 21.04 0.65
N VAL A 174 12.29 21.27 1.83
CA VAL A 174 12.53 22.61 2.40
C VAL A 174 13.97 22.74 2.87
N LYS A 175 14.69 23.72 2.33
CA LYS A 175 16.05 24.07 2.74
C LYS A 175 16.26 25.58 2.66
N ASN A 176 16.83 26.17 3.70
CA ASN A 176 17.16 27.60 3.77
C ASN A 176 15.98 28.53 3.37
N GLY A 177 14.76 28.17 3.78
CA GLY A 177 13.54 28.93 3.45
C GLY A 177 13.03 28.77 2.02
N THR A 178 13.66 27.91 1.20
CA THR A 178 13.20 27.59 -0.16
C THR A 178 12.48 26.23 -0.15
N SER A 179 11.33 26.17 -0.83
CA SER A 179 10.56 24.94 -1.02
C SER A 179 10.67 24.42 -2.45
N ILE A 180 10.68 23.11 -2.62
CA ILE A 180 10.55 22.43 -3.91
C ILE A 180 9.41 21.40 -3.78
N PRO A 181 8.36 21.47 -4.62
CA PRO A 181 8.10 22.42 -5.70
C PRO A 181 8.00 23.88 -5.23
N VAL A 182 8.35 24.82 -6.11
CA VAL A 182 8.31 26.25 -5.79
C VAL A 182 6.89 26.70 -5.42
N GLY A 183 6.76 27.44 -4.32
CA GLY A 183 5.47 27.92 -3.82
C GLY A 183 4.70 26.90 -2.98
N SER A 184 5.24 25.70 -2.80
CA SER A 184 4.65 24.70 -1.92
C SER A 184 4.94 25.02 -0.45
N GLU A 185 4.00 24.68 0.43
CA GLU A 185 4.12 24.90 1.87
C GLU A 185 3.73 23.64 2.65
N TYR A 186 4.56 23.25 3.62
CA TYR A 186 4.22 22.19 4.54
C TYR A 186 3.28 22.72 5.63
N LYS A 187 2.02 22.30 5.60
CA LYS A 187 0.99 22.73 6.56
C LYS A 187 0.33 21.52 7.20
N LEU A 188 0.59 21.30 8.48
CA LEU A 188 -0.07 20.24 9.27
C LEU A 188 -1.59 20.34 9.17
N LYS A 189 -2.28 19.21 9.23
CA LYS A 189 -3.75 19.05 9.12
C LYS A 189 -4.35 19.41 7.76
N ASN A 190 -3.57 19.86 6.81
CA ASN A 190 -4.06 19.95 5.44
C ASN A 190 -4.20 18.56 4.83
N MET A 191 -5.19 18.41 3.97
CA MET A 191 -5.44 17.17 3.25
C MET A 191 -4.19 16.77 2.44
N GLY A 192 -3.77 15.50 2.55
CA GLY A 192 -2.59 14.97 1.84
C GLY A 192 -1.24 15.33 2.47
N THR A 193 -1.22 16.05 3.61
CA THR A 193 0.02 16.32 4.35
C THR A 193 0.40 15.13 5.24
N ILE A 194 1.65 14.70 5.15
CA ILE A 194 2.24 13.62 5.97
C ILE A 194 2.62 14.20 7.33
N GLU A 195 1.92 13.81 8.38
CA GLU A 195 2.21 14.26 9.73
C GLU A 195 3.18 13.30 10.45
N PRO A 196 4.09 13.78 11.34
CA PRO A 196 5.12 12.95 11.97
C PRO A 196 4.58 11.72 12.70
N GLU A 197 3.41 11.85 13.37
CA GLU A 197 2.79 10.77 14.14
C GLU A 197 1.69 10.01 13.37
N SER A 198 1.56 10.27 12.07
CA SER A 198 0.54 9.65 11.23
C SER A 198 0.78 8.15 11.06
N LYS A 199 -0.29 7.42 10.72
CA LYS A 199 -0.19 6.01 10.35
C LYS A 199 0.72 5.81 9.13
N ILE A 200 0.80 6.79 8.24
CA ILE A 200 1.67 6.76 7.06
C ILE A 200 3.14 6.71 7.48
N VAL A 201 3.60 7.63 8.34
CA VAL A 201 4.99 7.60 8.83
C VAL A 201 5.28 6.32 9.60
N LYS A 202 4.33 5.85 10.42
CA LYS A 202 4.50 4.63 11.22
C LYS A 202 4.68 3.39 10.36
N VAL A 203 3.84 3.19 9.33
CA VAL A 203 3.93 2.02 8.46
C VAL A 203 5.24 1.95 7.68
N PHE A 204 5.78 3.10 7.26
CA PHE A 204 7.10 3.18 6.65
C PHE A 204 8.21 2.81 7.65
N LYS A 205 8.23 3.43 8.83
CA LYS A 205 9.26 3.20 9.86
C LYS A 205 9.28 1.75 10.38
N GLU A 206 8.11 1.14 10.57
CA GLU A 206 7.97 -0.26 10.97
C GLU A 206 8.58 -1.24 9.95
N ARG A 207 8.73 -0.82 8.69
CA ARG A 207 9.39 -1.56 7.61
C ARG A 207 10.84 -1.15 7.38
N GLY A 208 11.43 -0.36 8.28
CA GLY A 208 12.82 0.06 8.22
C GLY A 208 13.13 1.20 7.26
N TRP A 209 12.09 1.95 6.84
CA TRP A 209 12.28 3.15 6.03
C TRP A 209 12.64 4.36 6.89
N ILE A 210 13.40 5.27 6.30
CA ILE A 210 13.76 6.58 6.87
C ILE A 210 12.89 7.64 6.22
N TRP A 211 12.29 8.52 7.02
CA TRP A 211 11.53 9.67 6.54
C TRP A 211 12.37 10.94 6.50
N GLY A 212 12.37 11.66 5.37
CA GLY A 212 13.10 12.93 5.22
C GLY A 212 12.57 14.06 6.08
N GLY A 213 11.33 13.98 6.59
CA GLY A 213 10.80 14.90 7.59
C GLY A 213 11.51 14.85 8.94
N ASP A 214 12.23 13.77 9.27
CA ASP A 214 13.04 13.66 10.49
C ASP A 214 14.44 14.28 10.36
N TRP A 215 14.90 14.61 9.15
CA TRP A 215 16.24 15.14 8.94
C TRP A 215 16.44 16.49 9.61
N LYS A 216 17.66 16.81 10.05
CA LYS A 216 17.94 18.00 10.86
C LYS A 216 18.37 19.21 10.04
N SER A 217 19.22 19.02 9.03
CA SER A 217 19.83 20.11 8.22
C SER A 217 18.93 20.65 7.12
N LEU A 218 17.93 19.87 6.75
CA LEU A 218 16.89 20.21 5.79
C LEU A 218 15.68 19.34 6.11
N LYS A 219 14.54 19.62 5.51
CA LYS A 219 13.35 18.76 5.58
C LYS A 219 12.96 18.32 4.19
N ASP A 220 12.67 17.04 4.03
CA ASP A 220 12.11 16.49 2.80
C ASP A 220 10.86 15.70 3.18
N TYR A 221 9.75 16.41 3.29
CA TYR A 221 8.53 15.87 3.87
C TYR A 221 7.86 14.82 2.97
N GLN A 222 8.07 14.89 1.65
CA GLN A 222 7.57 13.91 0.70
C GLN A 222 8.34 12.59 0.76
N HIS A 223 9.64 12.64 1.15
CA HIS A 223 10.64 11.62 0.88
C HIS A 223 10.70 10.54 1.95
N PHE A 224 10.57 9.29 1.50
CA PHE A 224 10.91 8.09 2.27
C PHE A 224 11.96 7.29 1.50
N GLN A 225 12.95 6.73 2.21
CA GLN A 225 13.97 5.87 1.60
C GLN A 225 14.29 4.66 2.46
N LYS A 226 14.68 3.56 1.83
CA LYS A 226 15.12 2.34 2.50
C LYS A 226 16.49 1.91 1.98
N LYS A 227 17.40 1.58 2.89
CA LYS A 227 18.65 0.88 2.55
C LYS A 227 18.39 -0.62 2.53
N ILE A 228 18.87 -1.28 1.51
CA ILE A 228 18.92 -2.74 1.44
C ILE A 228 20.36 -3.18 1.77
N GLU A 229 20.51 -4.34 2.38
CA GLU A 229 21.81 -4.95 2.73
C GLU A 229 22.49 -5.57 1.50
#